data_90e2d61856614b870f687137f112a23e
#
_entry.id   90e2d61856614b870f687137f112a23e
#
_cell.length_a   1.000
_cell.length_b   1.000
_cell.length_c   1.000
_cell.angle_alpha   90.00
_cell.angle_beta   90.00
_cell.angle_gamma   90.00
#
_symmetry.space_group_name_H-M   'P 1'
#
loop_
_entity.id
_entity.type
_entity.pdbx_description
1 polymer ?
#
loop_
_entity_poly.entity_id
_entity_poly.type
_entity_poly.pdbx_seq_one_letter_code
_entity_poly.pdbx_strand_id
1 'polypeptide(L)'
;METIDSTPPYANQLGKLSRTKQELLVTKGSHRMGISSHVNSAEYSQLKSDEVHIWSASLLGGERDIAYFLSILSEDERERAKSFRFSKDQNQFIMARGILRCLLAKYIEETPERIEIAYGAWGKPYLLPKKYLYFNVSHSRSYALYAIARTCEVGIDLEFIDKSLDLEYMGSSIFSNSEFTYWKGLDVEDKVKFFFTRWVSKEAFLKALGKGWFEDQEEFALNFKASIKQMRTEDKVSNLYCFDLLPGYASALYVHGDLLRPLYYSWSEEYLESKIALSKREWIGM
;
A
#
# COMPACT_ATOMS: atom_id res chain seq x y z
N MET A 1 17.51 -4.05 23.28
CA MET A 1 17.15 -3.30 22.05
C MET A 1 15.80 -3.83 21.64
N GLU A 2 14.73 -3.16 22.06
CA GLU A 2 13.37 -3.57 21.75
C GLU A 2 13.09 -3.26 20.28
N THR A 3 12.73 -4.29 19.55
CA THR A 3 12.29 -4.17 18.16
C THR A 3 10.94 -3.46 18.15
N ILE A 4 10.90 -2.25 17.65
CA ILE A 4 9.66 -1.51 17.43
C ILE A 4 8.88 -2.27 16.35
N ASP A 5 7.86 -3.00 16.79
CA ASP A 5 6.85 -3.59 15.92
C ASP A 5 6.07 -2.42 15.28
N SER A 6 6.28 -2.19 13.98
CA SER A 6 5.63 -1.13 13.23
C SER A 6 4.17 -1.45 12.86
N THR A 7 3.59 -2.48 13.47
CA THR A 7 2.16 -2.78 13.38
C THR A 7 1.40 -1.81 14.29
N PRO A 8 0.38 -1.10 13.79
CA PRO A 8 -0.46 -0.27 14.65
C PRO A 8 -1.06 -1.11 15.78
N PRO A 9 -1.26 -0.56 16.98
CA PRO A 9 -1.71 -1.30 18.17
C PRO A 9 -3.03 -2.06 17.99
N TYR A 10 -3.75 -1.80 16.93
CA TYR A 10 -5.04 -2.45 16.58
C TYR A 10 -4.90 -3.69 15.68
N ALA A 11 -3.77 -3.92 15.02
CA ALA A 11 -3.56 -5.07 14.14
C ALA A 11 -3.63 -6.42 14.90
N ASN A 12 -3.31 -6.42 16.19
CA ASN A 12 -3.38 -7.60 17.03
C ASN A 12 -4.82 -8.01 17.43
N GLN A 13 -5.83 -7.15 17.25
CA GLN A 13 -7.23 -7.52 17.50
C GLN A 13 -7.91 -8.14 16.27
N LEU A 14 -7.40 -7.91 15.07
CA LEU A 14 -7.95 -8.46 13.82
C LEU A 14 -7.72 -9.98 13.66
N GLY A 15 -6.76 -10.54 14.38
CA GLY A 15 -6.41 -11.98 14.30
C GLY A 15 -7.35 -12.95 15.04
N LYS A 16 -8.38 -12.48 15.75
CA LYS A 16 -9.21 -13.32 16.63
C LYS A 16 -10.59 -13.71 16.09
N LEU A 17 -10.97 -13.34 14.89
CA LEU A 17 -12.30 -13.66 14.37
C LEU A 17 -12.28 -14.83 13.37
N SER A 18 -13.09 -15.84 13.69
CA SER A 18 -13.19 -17.14 13.06
C SER A 18 -13.70 -17.11 11.62
N ARG A 19 -13.21 -18.09 10.86
CA ARG A 19 -13.71 -18.49 9.53
C ARG A 19 -15.21 -18.81 9.58
N THR A 20 -16.08 -18.06 8.92
CA THR A 20 -17.25 -18.58 8.19
C THR A 20 -17.92 -17.49 7.36
N LYS A 21 -18.28 -17.86 6.13
CA LYS A 21 -19.03 -17.11 5.10
C LYS A 21 -18.23 -16.21 4.16
N GLN A 22 -17.60 -16.88 3.22
CA GLN A 22 -17.54 -16.40 1.84
C GLN A 22 -18.85 -16.81 1.15
N GLU A 23 -19.55 -15.84 0.57
CA GLU A 23 -20.29 -15.85 -0.69
C GLU A 23 -21.40 -14.81 -0.72
N LEU A 24 -21.54 -14.16 -1.86
CA LEU A 24 -22.60 -13.27 -2.33
C LEU A 24 -22.72 -11.85 -1.70
N LEU A 25 -22.38 -10.84 -2.52
CA LEU A 25 -23.37 -9.92 -3.12
C LEU A 25 -22.67 -8.91 -4.04
N VAL A 26 -22.80 -9.13 -5.35
CA VAL A 26 -22.59 -8.12 -6.38
C VAL A 26 -23.91 -7.38 -6.56
N THR A 27 -23.97 -6.10 -6.24
CA THR A 27 -25.03 -5.21 -6.77
C THR A 27 -24.51 -3.83 -7.12
N LYS A 28 -24.94 -3.43 -8.28
CA LYS A 28 -24.68 -2.27 -9.10
C LYS A 28 -24.87 -0.93 -8.39
N GLY A 29 -23.97 0.00 -8.69
CA GLY A 29 -24.20 1.42 -8.46
C GLY A 29 -22.92 2.19 -8.12
N SER A 30 -21.99 2.34 -9.07
CA SER A 30 -20.86 3.24 -8.90
C SER A 30 -20.76 4.23 -10.05
N HIS A 31 -20.71 5.51 -9.73
CA HIS A 31 -20.22 6.50 -10.68
C HIS A 31 -18.72 6.19 -10.91
N ARG A 32 -18.44 5.51 -12.02
CA ARG A 32 -17.10 5.28 -12.54
C ARG A 32 -16.52 6.64 -12.96
N MET A 33 -15.58 7.18 -12.21
CA MET A 33 -14.52 7.95 -12.84
C MET A 33 -13.73 6.97 -13.72
N GLY A 34 -13.61 7.30 -15.01
CA GLY A 34 -13.01 6.43 -16.00
C GLY A 34 -11.62 5.99 -15.60
N ILE A 35 -11.46 4.72 -15.26
CA ILE A 35 -10.18 4.04 -15.14
C ILE A 35 -9.69 3.91 -16.59
N SER A 36 -8.76 4.78 -16.97
CA SER A 36 -8.02 4.64 -18.21
C SER A 36 -7.21 3.34 -18.13
N SER A 37 -7.67 2.34 -18.91
CA SER A 37 -7.00 1.11 -19.32
C SER A 37 -6.00 0.51 -18.30
N HIS A 38 -6.33 -0.66 -17.77
CA HIS A 38 -5.33 -1.56 -17.18
C HIS A 38 -4.28 -1.89 -18.24
N VAL A 39 -3.13 -1.28 -18.15
CA VAL A 39 -1.99 -1.60 -19.00
C VAL A 39 -1.37 -2.88 -18.42
N ASN A 40 -1.30 -3.91 -19.25
CA ASN A 40 -0.67 -5.17 -18.92
C ASN A 40 0.82 -4.92 -18.57
N SER A 41 1.40 -5.66 -17.64
CA SER A 41 2.77 -5.48 -17.14
C SER A 41 3.87 -5.46 -18.21
N ALA A 42 3.58 -5.95 -19.41
CA ALA A 42 4.48 -5.93 -20.57
C ALA A 42 4.65 -4.55 -21.22
N GLU A 43 3.69 -3.63 -21.03
CA GLU A 43 3.63 -2.32 -21.73
C GLU A 43 3.78 -1.13 -20.76
N TYR A 44 4.42 -1.30 -19.63
CA TYR A 44 4.58 -0.18 -18.72
C TYR A 44 5.49 0.89 -19.33
N SER A 45 4.99 2.13 -19.32
CA SER A 45 5.77 3.29 -19.75
C SER A 45 6.88 3.62 -18.75
N GLN A 46 7.96 4.22 -19.22
CA GLN A 46 8.98 4.77 -18.34
C GLN A 46 8.35 5.82 -17.41
N LEU A 47 8.57 5.70 -16.10
CA LEU A 47 8.04 6.64 -15.10
C LEU A 47 8.55 8.06 -15.36
N LYS A 48 7.64 8.99 -15.62
CA LYS A 48 7.96 10.40 -15.85
C LYS A 48 7.94 11.18 -14.53
N SER A 49 8.49 12.38 -14.58
CA SER A 49 8.57 13.27 -13.39
C SER A 49 7.22 13.77 -12.89
N ASP A 50 6.20 13.81 -13.75
CA ASP A 50 4.83 14.22 -13.45
C ASP A 50 3.88 13.05 -13.19
N GLU A 51 4.41 11.83 -13.04
CA GLU A 51 3.62 10.61 -12.86
C GLU A 51 3.90 9.95 -11.50
N VAL A 52 2.87 9.29 -10.98
CA VAL A 52 2.97 8.28 -9.92
C VAL A 52 2.38 6.97 -10.44
N HIS A 53 3.17 5.91 -10.40
CA HIS A 53 2.73 4.57 -10.77
C HIS A 53 2.18 3.84 -9.55
N ILE A 54 0.97 3.34 -9.65
CA ILE A 54 0.29 2.56 -8.61
C ILE A 54 0.14 1.13 -9.10
N TRP A 55 0.81 0.21 -8.45
CA TRP A 55 0.73 -1.21 -8.74
C TRP A 55 -0.14 -1.93 -7.73
N SER A 56 -1.07 -2.74 -8.20
CA SER A 56 -1.81 -3.68 -7.37
C SER A 56 -1.29 -5.09 -7.58
N ALA A 57 -1.21 -5.88 -6.51
CA ALA A 57 -0.77 -7.26 -6.59
C ALA A 57 -1.57 -8.16 -5.65
N SER A 58 -1.89 -9.37 -6.10
CA SER A 58 -2.33 -10.45 -5.22
C SER A 58 -1.13 -10.99 -4.44
N LEU A 59 -1.32 -11.21 -3.15
CA LEU A 59 -0.33 -11.87 -2.28
C LEU A 59 -0.61 -13.36 -2.12
N LEU A 60 -1.53 -13.90 -2.91
CA LEU A 60 -1.81 -15.33 -3.02
C LEU A 60 -0.86 -15.90 -4.08
N GLY A 61 0.09 -16.73 -3.65
CA GLY A 61 1.04 -17.40 -4.52
C GLY A 61 1.17 -18.86 -4.15
N GLY A 62 1.60 -19.68 -5.10
CA GLY A 62 1.94 -21.07 -4.90
C GLY A 62 3.32 -21.26 -4.25
N GLU A 63 3.67 -22.50 -3.92
CA GLU A 63 4.97 -22.83 -3.32
C GLU A 63 6.15 -22.37 -4.20
N ARG A 64 5.98 -22.42 -5.51
CA ARG A 64 6.99 -21.98 -6.48
C ARG A 64 7.24 -20.48 -6.41
N ASP A 65 6.18 -19.69 -6.28
CA ASP A 65 6.29 -18.23 -6.19
C ASP A 65 6.95 -17.82 -4.88
N ILE A 66 6.53 -18.45 -3.79
CA ILE A 66 7.12 -18.25 -2.46
C ILE A 66 8.63 -18.59 -2.48
N ALA A 67 9.00 -19.72 -3.06
CA ALA A 67 10.41 -20.13 -3.16
C ALA A 67 11.25 -19.14 -3.98
N TYR A 68 10.71 -18.66 -5.11
CA TYR A 68 11.37 -17.64 -5.93
C TYR A 68 11.54 -16.33 -5.16
N PHE A 69 10.46 -15.79 -4.60
CA PHE A 69 10.56 -14.54 -3.88
C PHE A 69 11.46 -14.64 -2.64
N LEU A 70 11.40 -15.75 -1.91
CA LEU A 70 12.32 -15.98 -0.79
C LEU A 70 13.78 -15.97 -1.21
N SER A 71 14.11 -16.46 -2.42
CA SER A 71 15.49 -16.51 -2.92
C SER A 71 16.07 -15.11 -3.21
N ILE A 72 15.24 -14.14 -3.57
CA ILE A 72 15.65 -12.75 -3.89
C ILE A 72 15.60 -11.80 -2.69
N LEU A 73 15.09 -12.25 -1.53
CA LEU A 73 15.09 -11.42 -0.31
C LEU A 73 16.51 -11.26 0.24
N SER A 74 16.76 -10.10 0.88
CA SER A 74 17.96 -9.88 1.68
C SER A 74 17.96 -10.74 2.95
N GLU A 75 19.11 -10.84 3.63
CA GLU A 75 19.21 -11.68 4.84
C GLU A 75 18.29 -11.19 5.96
N ASP A 76 18.26 -9.88 6.22
CA ASP A 76 17.38 -9.27 7.21
C ASP A 76 15.90 -9.49 6.90
N GLU A 77 15.50 -9.45 5.62
CA GLU A 77 14.14 -9.75 5.19
C GLU A 77 13.81 -11.24 5.36
N ARG A 78 14.75 -12.15 5.09
CA ARG A 78 14.57 -13.59 5.35
C ARG A 78 14.42 -13.87 6.85
N GLU A 79 15.23 -13.23 7.70
CA GLU A 79 15.10 -13.36 9.16
C GLU A 79 13.74 -12.81 9.64
N ARG A 80 13.30 -11.68 9.10
CA ARG A 80 11.97 -11.15 9.40
C ARG A 80 10.86 -12.12 8.93
N ALA A 81 10.98 -12.73 7.76
CA ALA A 81 10.04 -13.74 7.27
C ALA A 81 9.93 -14.91 8.26
N LYS A 82 11.06 -15.41 8.79
CA LYS A 82 11.09 -16.52 9.77
C LYS A 82 10.41 -16.14 11.11
N SER A 83 10.32 -14.86 11.46
CA SER A 83 9.74 -14.41 12.74
C SER A 83 8.21 -14.48 12.77
N PHE A 84 7.54 -14.66 11.63
CA PHE A 84 6.07 -14.77 11.60
C PHE A 84 5.59 -16.10 12.20
N ARG A 85 4.60 -16.01 13.08
CA ARG A 85 4.01 -17.17 13.75
C ARG A 85 3.22 -18.08 12.81
N PHE A 86 2.54 -17.51 11.81
CA PHE A 86 1.67 -18.24 10.90
C PHE A 86 2.25 -18.22 9.49
N SER A 87 2.27 -19.38 8.85
CA SER A 87 2.78 -19.53 7.48
C SER A 87 2.06 -18.64 6.46
N LYS A 88 0.76 -18.35 6.68
CA LYS A 88 0.01 -17.44 5.84
C LYS A 88 0.61 -16.03 5.85
N ASP A 89 0.91 -15.49 7.02
CA ASP A 89 1.43 -14.13 7.19
C ASP A 89 2.89 -14.07 6.69
N GLN A 90 3.67 -15.12 6.96
CA GLN A 90 5.00 -15.30 6.39
C GLN A 90 4.97 -15.26 4.86
N ASN A 91 4.10 -16.04 4.23
CA ASN A 91 4.00 -16.11 2.78
C ASN A 91 3.55 -14.77 2.18
N GLN A 92 2.59 -14.08 2.82
CA GLN A 92 2.17 -12.74 2.39
C GLN A 92 3.31 -11.73 2.48
N PHE A 93 4.10 -11.78 3.54
CA PHE A 93 5.30 -10.93 3.66
C PHE A 93 6.32 -11.22 2.56
N ILE A 94 6.64 -12.50 2.31
CA ILE A 94 7.58 -12.93 1.25
C ILE A 94 7.09 -12.43 -0.11
N MET A 95 5.82 -12.63 -0.43
CA MET A 95 5.20 -12.16 -1.67
C MET A 95 5.29 -10.64 -1.80
N ALA A 96 4.81 -9.90 -0.79
CA ALA A 96 4.79 -8.44 -0.82
C ALA A 96 6.20 -7.85 -0.98
N ARG A 97 7.18 -8.41 -0.27
CA ARG A 97 8.55 -7.92 -0.30
C ARG A 97 9.27 -8.30 -1.59
N GLY A 98 9.08 -9.53 -2.07
CA GLY A 98 9.63 -9.99 -3.34
C GLY A 98 9.11 -9.19 -4.54
N ILE A 99 7.80 -8.95 -4.60
CA ILE A 99 7.19 -8.08 -5.63
C ILE A 99 7.77 -6.66 -5.56
N LEU A 100 7.92 -6.09 -4.36
CA LEU A 100 8.54 -4.77 -4.19
C LEU A 100 9.96 -4.75 -4.80
N ARG A 101 10.80 -5.74 -4.50
CA ARG A 101 12.15 -5.84 -5.05
C ARG A 101 12.14 -5.90 -6.57
N CYS A 102 11.28 -6.73 -7.15
CA CYS A 102 11.13 -6.82 -8.60
C CYS A 102 10.67 -5.51 -9.24
N LEU A 103 9.71 -4.80 -8.61
CA LEU A 103 9.27 -3.50 -9.09
C LEU A 103 10.40 -2.47 -9.03
N LEU A 104 11.05 -2.32 -7.88
CA LEU A 104 12.16 -1.36 -7.73
C LEU A 104 13.30 -1.67 -8.70
N ALA A 105 13.69 -2.92 -8.83
CA ALA A 105 14.71 -3.38 -9.76
C ALA A 105 14.43 -2.94 -11.21
N LYS A 106 13.16 -3.05 -11.63
CA LYS A 106 12.72 -2.62 -12.95
C LYS A 106 12.88 -1.11 -13.16
N TYR A 107 12.55 -0.28 -12.15
CA TYR A 107 12.63 1.18 -12.27
C TYR A 107 14.04 1.73 -12.24
N ILE A 108 15.00 1.01 -11.66
CA ILE A 108 16.39 1.44 -11.54
C ILE A 108 17.37 0.62 -12.41
N GLU A 109 16.82 -0.30 -13.24
CA GLU A 109 17.59 -1.17 -14.15
C GLU A 109 18.63 -2.02 -13.39
N GLU A 110 18.20 -2.67 -12.30
CA GLU A 110 19.03 -3.51 -11.46
C GLU A 110 18.39 -4.91 -11.31
N THR A 111 19.07 -5.86 -10.68
CA THR A 111 18.48 -7.15 -10.32
C THR A 111 17.79 -7.06 -8.95
N PRO A 112 16.70 -7.83 -8.71
CA PRO A 112 15.96 -7.78 -7.44
C PRO A 112 16.81 -8.08 -6.20
N GLU A 113 17.81 -8.96 -6.32
CA GLU A 113 18.72 -9.35 -5.25
C GLU A 113 19.62 -8.19 -4.79
N ARG A 114 19.95 -7.28 -5.72
CA ARG A 114 20.82 -6.12 -5.46
C ARG A 114 20.08 -4.88 -4.96
N ILE A 115 18.77 -4.97 -4.80
CA ILE A 115 18.01 -3.85 -4.23
C ILE A 115 18.35 -3.71 -2.76
N GLU A 116 18.91 -2.58 -2.38
CA GLU A 116 19.20 -2.24 -0.99
C GLU A 116 18.11 -1.33 -0.45
N ILE A 117 17.40 -1.80 0.59
CA ILE A 117 16.33 -1.06 1.27
C ILE A 117 16.77 -0.76 2.68
N ALA A 118 16.78 0.51 3.04
CA ALA A 118 16.98 0.96 4.41
C ALA A 118 15.68 1.52 4.99
N TYR A 119 15.67 1.79 6.29
CA TYR A 119 14.48 2.23 7.00
C TYR A 119 14.75 3.54 7.71
N GLY A 120 13.81 4.47 7.62
CA GLY A 120 13.82 5.72 8.39
C GLY A 120 13.52 5.50 9.87
N ALA A 121 13.56 6.56 10.65
CA ALA A 121 13.35 6.53 12.11
C ALA A 121 12.00 5.88 12.50
N TRP A 122 10.97 6.03 11.69
CA TRP A 122 9.63 5.49 11.89
C TRP A 122 9.33 4.25 11.02
N GLY A 123 10.37 3.58 10.53
CA GLY A 123 10.23 2.34 9.78
C GLY A 123 9.80 2.51 8.31
N LYS A 124 9.66 3.73 7.77
CA LYS A 124 9.41 3.94 6.34
C LYS A 124 10.60 3.43 5.53
N PRO A 125 10.39 2.48 4.59
CA PRO A 125 11.46 1.99 3.74
C PRO A 125 11.85 3.02 2.67
N TYR A 126 13.14 3.07 2.33
CA TYR A 126 13.68 3.86 1.22
C TYR A 126 14.83 3.12 0.54
N LEU A 127 15.10 3.48 -0.73
CA LEU A 127 16.12 2.85 -1.57
C LEU A 127 17.52 3.39 -1.27
N LEU A 128 18.53 2.50 -1.26
CA LEU A 128 19.94 2.88 -1.20
C LEU A 128 20.69 2.47 -2.51
N PRO A 129 21.69 3.26 -2.96
CA PRO A 129 21.88 4.67 -2.61
C PRO A 129 20.61 5.46 -2.96
N LYS A 130 20.38 6.57 -2.27
CA LYS A 130 19.18 7.40 -2.45
C LYS A 130 19.11 7.89 -3.90
N LYS A 131 18.64 7.03 -4.80
CA LYS A 131 18.32 7.38 -6.19
C LYS A 131 17.01 8.16 -6.18
N TYR A 132 16.79 9.02 -7.18
CA TYR A 132 15.55 9.79 -7.35
C TYR A 132 14.36 8.86 -7.66
N LEU A 133 14.04 8.01 -6.68
CA LEU A 133 12.90 7.10 -6.71
C LEU A 133 12.33 7.00 -5.30
N TYR A 134 11.10 7.44 -5.17
CA TYR A 134 10.32 7.39 -3.95
C TYR A 134 9.30 6.27 -4.08
N PHE A 135 9.07 5.54 -3.01
CA PHE A 135 8.06 4.51 -3.02
C PHE A 135 7.39 4.34 -1.67
N ASN A 136 6.20 3.78 -1.69
CA ASN A 136 5.50 3.35 -0.49
C ASN A 136 4.69 2.10 -0.77
N VAL A 137 4.42 1.30 0.26
CA VAL A 137 3.73 0.02 0.18
C VAL A 137 2.66 -0.05 1.26
N SER A 138 1.50 -0.57 0.89
CA SER A 138 0.50 -1.01 1.85
C SER A 138 -0.04 -2.36 1.44
N HIS A 139 -0.44 -3.16 2.42
CA HIS A 139 -1.12 -4.42 2.18
C HIS A 139 -2.20 -4.65 3.22
N SER A 140 -3.31 -5.23 2.76
CA SER A 140 -4.39 -5.66 3.63
C SER A 140 -4.92 -6.99 3.11
N ARG A 141 -5.02 -7.99 4.00
CA ARG A 141 -5.39 -9.36 3.64
C ARG A 141 -4.53 -9.91 2.48
N SER A 142 -5.17 -10.18 1.33
CA SER A 142 -4.53 -10.88 0.21
C SER A 142 -4.05 -9.94 -0.90
N TYR A 143 -4.05 -8.63 -0.69
CA TYR A 143 -3.61 -7.67 -1.69
C TYR A 143 -2.61 -6.66 -1.14
N ALA A 144 -1.74 -6.20 -2.03
CA ALA A 144 -0.83 -5.09 -1.79
C ALA A 144 -0.99 -4.01 -2.86
N LEU A 145 -0.71 -2.76 -2.46
CA LEU A 145 -0.51 -1.62 -3.35
C LEU A 145 0.91 -1.08 -3.17
N TYR A 146 1.49 -0.66 -4.29
CA TYR A 146 2.81 -0.03 -4.34
C TYR A 146 2.67 1.28 -5.09
N ALA A 147 3.05 2.39 -4.48
CA ALA A 147 3.16 3.69 -5.15
C ALA A 147 4.63 3.99 -5.43
N ILE A 148 4.95 4.42 -6.66
CA ILE A 148 6.32 4.72 -7.10
C ILE A 148 6.31 6.05 -7.84
N ALA A 149 7.18 7.01 -7.42
CA ALA A 149 7.33 8.33 -8.00
C ALA A 149 8.82 8.71 -8.11
N ARG A 150 9.15 9.70 -8.97
CA ARG A 150 10.54 10.17 -9.14
C ARG A 150 10.85 11.45 -8.38
N THR A 151 9.89 12.30 -8.13
CA THR A 151 10.14 13.69 -7.74
C THR A 151 9.78 14.04 -6.32
N CYS A 152 8.93 13.24 -5.67
CA CYS A 152 8.42 13.58 -4.34
C CYS A 152 8.05 12.35 -3.52
N GLU A 153 7.96 12.55 -2.21
CA GLU A 153 7.49 11.55 -1.26
C GLU A 153 6.03 11.19 -1.53
N VAL A 154 5.76 9.89 -1.48
CA VAL A 154 4.41 9.33 -1.62
C VAL A 154 4.08 8.44 -0.45
N GLY A 155 2.80 8.36 -0.14
CA GLY A 155 2.24 7.40 0.80
C GLY A 155 1.00 6.76 0.20
N ILE A 156 0.89 5.46 0.33
CA ILE A 156 -0.27 4.69 -0.14
C ILE A 156 -0.83 3.86 0.99
N ASP A 157 -2.15 3.78 1.06
CA ASP A 157 -2.79 2.88 1.99
C ASP A 157 -3.91 2.06 1.33
N LEU A 158 -4.10 0.86 1.85
CA LEU A 158 -5.08 -0.13 1.41
C LEU A 158 -5.67 -0.83 2.62
N GLU A 159 -7.02 -0.83 2.74
CA GLU A 159 -7.69 -1.55 3.81
C GLU A 159 -8.88 -2.34 3.29
N PHE A 160 -8.98 -3.59 3.72
CA PHE A 160 -10.17 -4.39 3.49
C PHE A 160 -11.35 -3.84 4.32
N ILE A 161 -12.49 -3.60 3.67
CA ILE A 161 -13.69 -3.09 4.32
C ILE A 161 -14.34 -4.20 5.13
N ASP A 162 -13.94 -4.31 6.40
CA ASP A 162 -14.52 -5.29 7.34
C ASP A 162 -15.67 -4.66 8.11
N LYS A 163 -16.89 -5.01 7.73
CA LYS A 163 -18.12 -4.50 8.34
C LYS A 163 -18.39 -5.08 9.74
N SER A 164 -17.60 -6.05 10.19
CA SER A 164 -17.73 -6.65 11.53
C SER A 164 -16.98 -5.89 12.62
N LEU A 165 -16.17 -4.89 12.25
CA LEU A 165 -15.40 -4.08 13.19
C LEU A 165 -16.31 -3.14 13.99
N ASP A 166 -15.92 -2.87 15.24
CA ASP A 166 -16.53 -1.81 16.04
C ASP A 166 -15.99 -0.44 15.57
N LEU A 167 -16.66 0.10 14.55
CA LEU A 167 -16.27 1.36 13.93
C LEU A 167 -16.46 2.56 14.88
N GLU A 168 -17.32 2.46 15.89
CA GLU A 168 -17.52 3.54 16.85
C GLU A 168 -16.33 3.64 17.80
N TYR A 169 -15.89 2.50 18.33
CA TYR A 169 -14.70 2.45 19.18
C TYR A 169 -13.46 2.92 18.42
N MET A 170 -13.23 2.41 17.21
CA MET A 170 -12.08 2.79 16.38
C MET A 170 -12.15 4.26 15.95
N GLY A 171 -13.32 4.73 15.54
CA GLY A 171 -13.56 6.11 15.11
C GLY A 171 -13.27 7.12 16.21
N SER A 172 -13.53 6.78 17.47
CA SER A 172 -13.22 7.66 18.61
C SER A 172 -11.72 7.99 18.74
N SER A 173 -10.85 7.10 18.25
CA SER A 173 -9.38 7.28 18.28
C SER A 173 -8.81 7.86 16.97
N ILE A 174 -9.56 7.71 15.86
CA ILE A 174 -9.10 8.09 14.52
C ILE A 174 -9.61 9.48 14.14
N PHE A 175 -10.86 9.79 14.48
CA PHE A 175 -11.52 11.03 14.05
C PHE A 175 -11.24 12.19 14.99
N SER A 176 -11.16 13.39 14.42
CA SER A 176 -11.32 14.61 15.20
C SER A 176 -12.76 14.71 15.76
N ASN A 177 -12.96 15.52 16.77
CA ASN A 177 -14.30 15.72 17.35
C ASN A 177 -15.37 16.14 16.31
N SER A 178 -14.99 16.96 15.34
CA SER A 178 -15.88 17.39 14.26
C SER A 178 -16.19 16.28 13.26
N GLU A 179 -15.20 15.46 12.89
CA GLU A 179 -15.40 14.28 12.03
C GLU A 179 -16.27 13.23 12.72
N PHE A 180 -16.04 12.98 14.01
CA PHE A 180 -16.80 12.01 14.77
C PHE A 180 -18.28 12.42 14.93
N THR A 181 -18.53 13.71 15.19
CA THR A 181 -19.89 14.26 15.24
C THR A 181 -20.60 14.14 13.90
N TYR A 182 -19.93 14.47 12.81
CA TYR A 182 -20.46 14.28 11.45
C TYR A 182 -20.77 12.82 11.15
N TRP A 183 -19.81 11.93 11.42
CA TRP A 183 -19.93 10.49 11.21
C TRP A 183 -21.11 9.87 11.98
N LYS A 184 -21.34 10.30 13.23
CA LYS A 184 -22.50 9.82 14.03
C LYS A 184 -23.84 10.11 13.37
N GLY A 185 -23.97 11.19 12.64
CA GLY A 185 -25.18 11.59 11.93
C GLY A 185 -25.44 10.83 10.62
N LEU A 186 -24.49 10.05 10.12
CA LEU A 186 -24.62 9.31 8.87
C LEU A 186 -25.48 8.03 9.05
N ASP A 187 -26.05 7.52 7.96
CA ASP A 187 -26.62 6.18 7.93
C ASP A 187 -25.53 5.08 7.99
N VAL A 188 -25.94 3.83 8.15
CA VAL A 188 -25.01 2.72 8.39
C VAL A 188 -24.03 2.52 7.21
N GLU A 189 -24.50 2.64 5.98
CA GLU A 189 -23.68 2.40 4.79
C GLU A 189 -22.66 3.52 4.60
N ASP A 190 -23.08 4.76 4.75
CA ASP A 190 -22.23 5.93 4.68
C ASP A 190 -21.24 6.00 5.86
N LYS A 191 -21.61 5.52 7.05
CA LYS A 191 -20.68 5.36 8.18
C LYS A 191 -19.49 4.49 7.85
N VAL A 192 -19.74 3.31 7.25
CA VAL A 192 -18.67 2.39 6.84
C VAL A 192 -17.76 3.04 5.80
N LYS A 193 -18.36 3.62 4.76
CA LYS A 193 -17.61 4.29 3.69
C LYS A 193 -16.77 5.45 4.22
N PHE A 194 -17.37 6.31 5.03
CA PHE A 194 -16.67 7.45 5.63
C PHE A 194 -15.50 6.98 6.49
N PHE A 195 -15.73 5.98 7.36
CA PHE A 195 -14.70 5.44 8.25
C PHE A 195 -13.47 4.98 7.46
N PHE A 196 -13.64 4.05 6.52
CA PHE A 196 -12.52 3.49 5.78
C PHE A 196 -11.84 4.52 4.89
N THR A 197 -12.60 5.43 4.26
CA THR A 197 -12.01 6.53 3.48
C THR A 197 -11.13 7.43 4.35
N ARG A 198 -11.57 7.76 5.56
CA ARG A 198 -10.77 8.57 6.49
C ARG A 198 -9.54 7.84 7.00
N TRP A 199 -9.69 6.57 7.35
CA TRP A 199 -8.59 5.75 7.80
C TRP A 199 -7.49 5.70 6.77
N VAL A 200 -7.77 5.18 5.56
CA VAL A 200 -6.76 5.06 4.50
C VAL A 200 -6.14 6.42 4.11
N SER A 201 -6.90 7.50 4.19
CA SER A 201 -6.41 8.85 3.92
C SER A 201 -5.37 9.30 4.94
N LYS A 202 -5.63 9.09 6.23
CA LYS A 202 -4.71 9.42 7.32
C LYS A 202 -3.46 8.57 7.26
N GLU A 203 -3.60 7.26 7.05
CA GLU A 203 -2.49 6.34 6.90
C GLU A 203 -1.61 6.71 5.69
N ALA A 204 -2.19 6.98 4.54
CA ALA A 204 -1.44 7.41 3.36
C ALA A 204 -0.65 8.71 3.61
N PHE A 205 -1.25 9.67 4.29
CA PHE A 205 -0.58 10.92 4.68
C PHE A 205 0.61 10.65 5.61
N LEU A 206 0.42 9.92 6.70
CA LEU A 206 1.47 9.60 7.66
C LEU A 206 2.61 8.79 7.03
N LYS A 207 2.28 7.82 6.17
CA LYS A 207 3.24 7.03 5.40
C LYS A 207 4.06 7.89 4.44
N ALA A 208 3.46 8.91 3.82
CA ALA A 208 4.20 9.83 2.97
C ALA A 208 5.23 10.64 3.77
N LEU A 209 4.83 11.17 4.90
CA LEU A 209 5.73 11.94 5.78
C LEU A 209 6.78 11.07 6.49
N GLY A 210 6.59 9.75 6.52
CA GLY A 210 7.45 8.85 7.29
C GLY A 210 7.36 9.10 8.79
N LYS A 211 6.19 9.53 9.26
CA LYS A 211 5.89 9.83 10.68
C LYS A 211 4.98 8.75 11.27
N GLY A 212 5.07 8.58 12.59
CA GLY A 212 4.15 7.70 13.33
C GLY A 212 2.77 8.35 13.54
N TRP A 213 1.79 7.53 13.89
CA TRP A 213 0.38 7.90 14.10
C TRP A 213 0.13 9.05 15.10
N PHE A 214 1.05 9.30 16.03
CA PHE A 214 0.76 10.13 17.20
C PHE A 214 1.09 11.64 17.03
N GLU A 215 1.80 12.06 15.97
CA GLU A 215 2.35 13.41 15.93
C GLU A 215 1.49 14.47 15.22
N ASP A 216 0.56 14.10 14.31
CA ASP A 216 -0.06 15.08 13.41
C ASP A 216 -1.58 14.96 13.22
N GLN A 217 -2.35 14.45 14.18
CA GLN A 217 -3.81 14.32 14.04
C GLN A 217 -4.53 15.67 13.89
N GLU A 218 -4.04 16.71 14.55
CA GLU A 218 -4.62 18.06 14.46
C GLU A 218 -4.31 18.73 13.11
N GLU A 219 -3.09 18.57 12.61
CA GLU A 219 -2.68 19.11 11.30
C GLU A 219 -3.49 18.47 10.17
N PHE A 220 -3.73 17.15 10.24
CA PHE A 220 -4.60 16.47 9.29
C PHE A 220 -6.05 16.98 9.35
N ALA A 221 -6.61 17.14 10.55
CA ALA A 221 -7.99 17.59 10.74
C ALA A 221 -8.23 19.03 10.24
N LEU A 222 -7.26 19.92 10.43
CA LEU A 222 -7.33 21.32 9.97
C LEU A 222 -7.32 21.42 8.44
N ASN A 223 -6.54 20.58 7.77
CA ASN A 223 -6.36 20.60 6.32
C ASN A 223 -7.44 19.85 5.55
N PHE A 224 -8.18 18.95 6.21
CA PHE A 224 -9.21 18.13 5.57
C PHE A 224 -10.51 18.87 5.25
N LYS A 225 -10.77 20.04 5.87
CA LYS A 225 -11.95 20.88 5.56
C LYS A 225 -11.88 21.52 4.17
N ALA A 226 -10.71 21.62 3.60
CA ALA A 226 -10.49 22.20 2.27
C ALA A 226 -10.32 21.09 1.25
N SER A 227 -11.43 20.56 0.72
CA SER A 227 -11.49 19.68 -0.46
C SER A 227 -10.54 18.48 -0.49
N ILE A 228 -11.12 17.30 -0.68
CA ILE A 228 -10.51 15.98 -0.88
C ILE A 228 -9.41 15.94 -1.98
N LYS A 229 -9.19 17.02 -2.70
CA LYS A 229 -8.27 17.10 -3.84
C LYS A 229 -6.98 17.88 -3.58
N GLN A 230 -6.94 18.77 -2.63
CA GLN A 230 -5.73 19.55 -2.35
C GLN A 230 -5.64 19.92 -0.87
N MET A 231 -4.61 19.46 -0.20
CA MET A 231 -4.24 19.89 1.15
C MET A 231 -3.02 20.81 1.04
N ARG A 232 -3.06 21.93 1.73
CA ARG A 232 -1.92 22.86 1.83
C ARG A 232 -1.34 22.76 3.22
N THR A 233 -0.09 22.38 3.33
CA THR A 233 0.70 22.46 4.55
C THR A 233 1.93 23.31 4.24
N GLU A 234 2.18 24.36 5.02
CA GLU A 234 3.39 25.19 4.96
C GLU A 234 3.88 25.50 3.52
N ASP A 235 3.06 26.16 2.71
CA ASP A 235 3.36 26.56 1.32
C ASP A 235 3.62 25.40 0.31
N LYS A 236 3.43 24.14 0.70
CA LYS A 236 3.48 23.00 -0.21
C LYS A 236 2.09 22.53 -0.60
N VAL A 237 1.88 22.34 -1.89
CA VAL A 237 0.65 21.73 -2.40
C VAL A 237 0.76 20.22 -2.21
N SER A 238 -0.17 19.64 -1.49
CA SER A 238 -0.23 18.20 -1.26
C SER A 238 -1.52 17.64 -1.82
N ASN A 239 -1.44 16.47 -2.46
CA ASN A 239 -2.56 15.86 -3.15
C ASN A 239 -2.92 14.53 -2.50
N LEU A 240 -4.18 14.41 -2.08
CA LEU A 240 -4.78 13.19 -1.58
C LEU A 240 -5.80 12.66 -2.59
N TYR A 241 -5.63 11.41 -3.00
CA TYR A 241 -6.51 10.68 -3.91
C TYR A 241 -7.10 9.49 -3.18
N CYS A 242 -8.44 9.39 -3.14
CA CYS A 242 -9.14 8.19 -2.70
C CYS A 242 -9.68 7.47 -3.93
N PHE A 243 -9.52 6.16 -4.01
CA PHE A 243 -9.92 5.37 -5.17
C PHE A 243 -10.30 3.94 -4.79
N ASP A 244 -11.20 3.36 -5.57
CA ASP A 244 -11.70 2.00 -5.41
C ASP A 244 -11.07 1.12 -6.51
N LEU A 245 -9.82 0.65 -6.28
CA LEU A 245 -9.10 -0.18 -7.25
C LEU A 245 -9.47 -1.66 -7.12
N LEU A 246 -9.73 -2.11 -5.90
CA LEU A 246 -10.02 -3.50 -5.58
C LEU A 246 -11.40 -3.61 -4.91
N PRO A 247 -12.30 -4.48 -5.40
CA PRO A 247 -13.60 -4.68 -4.78
C PRO A 247 -13.50 -5.06 -3.30
N GLY A 248 -14.24 -4.37 -2.45
CA GLY A 248 -14.24 -4.61 -1.00
C GLY A 248 -13.07 -4.01 -0.25
N TYR A 249 -12.28 -3.15 -0.88
CA TYR A 249 -11.17 -2.42 -0.25
C TYR A 249 -11.38 -0.91 -0.38
N ALA A 250 -10.91 -0.17 0.60
CA ALA A 250 -10.68 1.26 0.52
C ALA A 250 -9.19 1.51 0.27
N SER A 251 -8.87 2.53 -0.51
CA SER A 251 -7.48 2.91 -0.78
C SER A 251 -7.30 4.40 -0.95
N ALA A 252 -6.12 4.89 -0.56
CA ALA A 252 -5.73 6.27 -0.74
C ALA A 252 -4.25 6.40 -1.10
N LEU A 253 -3.95 7.41 -1.91
CA LEU A 253 -2.61 7.87 -2.24
C LEU A 253 -2.48 9.31 -1.76
N TYR A 254 -1.41 9.61 -1.05
CA TYR A 254 -0.97 10.96 -0.74
C TYR A 254 0.34 11.27 -1.47
N VAL A 255 0.41 12.43 -2.11
CA VAL A 255 1.58 12.93 -2.82
C VAL A 255 2.05 14.23 -2.15
N HIS A 256 3.30 14.27 -1.70
CA HIS A 256 3.87 15.44 -1.04
C HIS A 256 4.57 16.34 -2.05
N GLY A 257 3.91 17.41 -2.49
CA GLY A 257 4.47 18.36 -3.47
C GLY A 257 3.51 18.62 -4.63
N ASP A 258 4.05 18.65 -5.84
CA ASP A 258 3.29 18.96 -7.05
C ASP A 258 2.30 17.86 -7.41
N LEU A 259 1.29 18.22 -8.19
CA LEU A 259 0.26 17.30 -8.68
C LEU A 259 0.90 16.27 -9.61
N LEU A 260 0.87 15.00 -9.23
CA LEU A 260 1.26 13.90 -10.10
C LEU A 260 0.04 13.22 -10.72
N ARG A 261 0.21 12.74 -11.94
CA ARG A 261 -0.80 11.95 -12.64
C ARG A 261 -0.70 10.48 -12.23
N PRO A 262 -1.71 9.92 -11.54
CA PRO A 262 -1.70 8.51 -11.18
C PRO A 262 -1.94 7.62 -12.40
N LEU A 263 -1.08 6.62 -12.59
CA LEU A 263 -1.23 5.55 -13.55
C LEU A 263 -1.32 4.21 -12.82
N TYR A 264 -2.28 3.38 -13.22
CA TYR A 264 -2.62 2.14 -12.52
C TYR A 264 -2.15 0.93 -13.30
N TYR A 265 -1.48 0.01 -12.60
CA TYR A 265 -0.94 -1.23 -13.14
C TYR A 265 -1.33 -2.40 -12.27
N SER A 266 -1.40 -3.59 -12.86
CA SER A 266 -1.57 -4.84 -12.15
C SER A 266 -0.33 -5.70 -12.31
N TRP A 267 0.15 -6.23 -11.20
CA TRP A 267 1.19 -7.27 -11.20
C TRP A 267 0.54 -8.59 -11.61
N SER A 268 1.02 -9.21 -12.72
CA SER A 268 0.52 -10.48 -13.22
C SER A 268 1.55 -11.60 -13.06
N GLU A 269 1.08 -12.84 -13.00
CA GLU A 269 1.93 -14.05 -12.96
C GLU A 269 2.79 -14.18 -14.22
N GLU A 270 2.33 -13.71 -15.39
CA GLU A 270 3.12 -13.70 -16.64
C GLU A 270 4.44 -12.94 -16.50
N TYR A 271 4.46 -11.86 -15.70
CA TYR A 271 5.69 -11.14 -15.41
C TYR A 271 6.67 -12.01 -14.61
N LEU A 272 6.18 -12.79 -13.66
CA LEU A 272 6.97 -13.71 -12.87
C LEU A 272 7.54 -14.85 -13.72
N GLU A 273 6.71 -15.47 -14.57
CA GLU A 273 7.13 -16.56 -15.46
C GLU A 273 8.20 -16.11 -16.45
N SER A 274 8.11 -14.91 -17.00
CA SER A 274 9.13 -14.35 -17.89
C SER A 274 10.51 -14.22 -17.21
N LYS A 275 10.54 -13.84 -15.92
CA LYS A 275 11.77 -13.69 -15.14
C LYS A 275 12.37 -15.05 -14.72
N ILE A 276 11.52 -15.99 -14.30
CA ILE A 276 11.94 -17.36 -13.98
C ILE A 276 12.50 -18.07 -15.23
N ALA A 277 11.92 -17.83 -16.40
CA ALA A 277 12.42 -18.38 -17.66
C ALA A 277 13.77 -17.80 -18.08
N LEU A 278 14.00 -16.50 -17.84
CA LEU A 278 15.29 -15.83 -18.10
C LEU A 278 16.39 -16.33 -17.17
N SER A 279 16.14 -16.48 -15.88
CA SER A 279 17.11 -17.01 -14.92
C SER A 279 17.55 -18.44 -15.25
N LYS A 280 16.64 -19.26 -15.79
CA LYS A 280 16.98 -20.63 -16.24
C LYS A 280 17.85 -20.65 -17.50
N ARG A 281 17.74 -19.64 -18.40
CA ARG A 281 18.56 -19.56 -19.61
C ARG A 281 20.01 -19.17 -19.31
N GLU A 282 20.24 -18.36 -18.30
CA GLU A 282 21.58 -18.00 -17.84
C GLU A 282 22.34 -19.16 -17.18
N TRP A 283 21.62 -20.15 -16.59
CA TRP A 283 22.21 -21.34 -15.99
C TRP A 283 22.57 -22.44 -17.00
N ILE A 284 22.07 -22.39 -18.23
CA ILE A 284 22.33 -23.38 -19.28
C ILE A 284 23.44 -22.92 -20.24
N GLY A 285 23.91 -21.67 -20.07
CA GLY A 285 24.95 -21.04 -20.92
C GLY A 285 26.34 -20.96 -20.29
N MET A 286 26.63 -21.71 -19.22
CA MET A 286 27.98 -21.91 -18.66
C MET A 286 28.44 -23.33 -18.81
#